data_54c0b7cb271933a6cdcc2dd335a004ae
#
_entry.id   54c0b7cb271933a6cdcc2dd335a004ae
#
_cell.length_a   1.000
_cell.length_b   1.000
_cell.length_c   1.000
_cell.angle_alpha   90.00
_cell.angle_beta   90.00
_cell.angle_gamma   90.00
#
_symmetry.space_group_name_H-M   'P 1'
#
loop_
_entity.id
_entity.type
_entity.pdbx_description
1 polymer ?
#
loop_
_entity_poly.entity_id
_entity_poly.type
_entity_poly.pdbx_seq_one_letter_code
_entity_poly.pdbx_strand_id
1 'polypeptide(L)'
;LEPDEIKDSLSRDQYKLYKLIWNRFLASQIAPARFKAVNAGISNGDYLFKATGSKLIFDGFLKVYQQGKDGEENNLLPHLEKGEQLELVKVEGTQNFTQPPARFTEASLVKDLEDKDIGRPSTYAPIVATLMDRKYVTKDKKSLMPTELGFIVIDMMQQYFKEIVDTGFTAQMEENLDDIEAKGVRWKSVIEDFYGGFKEELDVAEKEIQKVEFEEELTGETCEKCGRPMAIKHGRFGAFAACTGYPECKNTKPIVQSVDVKCPQCGKDIVIRRSKRGRVFYGCSGYPDCTQSYWNKPVNKKCPKCGSLLVEKKTKEHKYACSNSECDYKE
;
A
#
# COMPACT_ATOMS: atom_id res chain seq x y z
N LEU A 1 -5.32 -7.61 -31.71
CA LEU A 1 -6.27 -8.68 -31.32
C LEU A 1 -7.06 -8.24 -30.11
N GLU A 2 -8.34 -8.57 -30.04
CA GLU A 2 -9.16 -8.26 -28.89
C GLU A 2 -8.66 -9.04 -27.65
N PRO A 3 -8.79 -8.47 -26.43
CA PRO A 3 -8.26 -9.11 -25.22
C PRO A 3 -8.82 -10.51 -24.98
N ASP A 4 -10.08 -10.74 -25.30
CA ASP A 4 -10.73 -12.01 -25.05
C ASP A 4 -10.30 -13.10 -26.04
N GLU A 5 -9.81 -12.74 -27.24
CA GLU A 5 -9.27 -13.67 -28.25
C GLU A 5 -7.93 -14.29 -27.83
N ILE A 6 -7.12 -13.55 -27.07
CA ILE A 6 -5.77 -13.99 -26.67
C ILE A 6 -5.65 -14.40 -25.20
N LYS A 7 -6.79 -14.43 -24.50
CA LYS A 7 -6.83 -14.70 -23.04
C LYS A 7 -6.13 -15.99 -22.64
N ASP A 8 -6.30 -17.06 -23.44
CA ASP A 8 -5.75 -18.37 -23.15
C ASP A 8 -4.22 -18.45 -23.39
N SER A 9 -3.68 -17.48 -24.15
CA SER A 9 -2.24 -17.37 -24.42
C SER A 9 -1.49 -16.51 -23.41
N LEU A 10 -2.19 -15.91 -22.45
CA LEU A 10 -1.65 -14.98 -21.47
C LEU A 10 -1.82 -15.48 -20.05
N SER A 11 -0.87 -15.17 -19.17
CA SER A 11 -1.08 -15.32 -17.73
C SER A 11 -2.17 -14.33 -17.25
N ARG A 12 -2.77 -14.61 -16.09
CA ARG A 12 -3.83 -13.77 -15.51
C ARG A 12 -3.44 -12.30 -15.40
N ASP A 13 -2.19 -12.01 -15.03
CA ASP A 13 -1.74 -10.63 -14.83
C ASP A 13 -1.36 -9.96 -16.15
N GLN A 14 -0.79 -10.71 -17.09
CA GLN A 14 -0.59 -10.25 -18.47
C GLN A 14 -1.92 -9.91 -19.15
N TYR A 15 -2.94 -10.76 -19.02
CA TYR A 15 -4.27 -10.48 -19.56
C TYR A 15 -4.90 -9.21 -19.01
N LYS A 16 -4.80 -8.98 -17.68
CA LYS A 16 -5.32 -7.75 -17.06
C LYS A 16 -4.63 -6.50 -17.60
N LEU A 17 -3.29 -6.56 -17.71
CA LEU A 17 -2.50 -5.45 -18.22
C LEU A 17 -2.82 -5.20 -19.69
N TYR A 18 -2.86 -6.24 -20.51
CA TYR A 18 -3.22 -6.13 -21.93
C TYR A 18 -4.61 -5.52 -22.12
N LYS A 19 -5.61 -6.01 -21.36
CA LYS A 19 -6.98 -5.47 -21.39
C LYS A 19 -7.04 -4.01 -20.96
N LEU A 20 -6.25 -3.62 -19.96
CA LEU A 20 -6.16 -2.22 -19.52
C LEU A 20 -5.58 -1.33 -20.64
N ILE A 21 -4.48 -1.74 -21.25
CA ILE A 21 -3.84 -1.02 -22.36
C ILE A 21 -4.81 -0.91 -23.56
N TRP A 22 -5.44 -2.02 -23.94
CA TRP A 22 -6.41 -2.07 -25.02
C TRP A 22 -7.57 -1.10 -24.79
N ASN A 23 -8.22 -1.19 -23.61
CA ASN A 23 -9.34 -0.33 -23.28
C ASN A 23 -8.92 1.14 -23.25
N ARG A 24 -7.74 1.45 -22.72
CA ARG A 24 -7.22 2.82 -22.66
C ARG A 24 -6.93 3.37 -24.06
N PHE A 25 -6.30 2.58 -24.93
CA PHE A 25 -6.03 2.95 -26.31
C PHE A 25 -7.34 3.17 -27.07
N LEU A 26 -8.29 2.23 -26.97
CA LEU A 26 -9.58 2.37 -27.65
C LEU A 26 -10.34 3.60 -27.14
N ALA A 27 -10.37 3.83 -25.83
CA ALA A 27 -11.00 5.00 -25.22
C ALA A 27 -10.41 6.33 -25.73
N SER A 28 -9.11 6.38 -26.04
CA SER A 28 -8.46 7.59 -26.57
C SER A 28 -8.91 7.93 -27.99
N GLN A 29 -9.46 6.97 -28.73
CA GLN A 29 -9.96 7.14 -30.09
C GLN A 29 -11.50 7.37 -30.17
N ILE A 30 -12.21 7.23 -29.05
CA ILE A 30 -13.66 7.40 -28.97
C ILE A 30 -13.99 8.84 -28.59
N ALA A 31 -15.15 9.33 -29.05
CA ALA A 31 -15.65 10.64 -28.71
C ALA A 31 -15.78 10.84 -27.19
N PRO A 32 -15.55 12.05 -26.66
CA PRO A 32 -15.65 12.35 -25.25
C PRO A 32 -17.07 12.13 -24.71
N ALA A 33 -17.16 11.70 -23.44
CA ALA A 33 -18.43 11.64 -22.73
C ALA A 33 -19.01 13.04 -22.54
N ARG A 34 -20.33 13.17 -22.62
CA ARG A 34 -21.03 14.46 -22.42
C ARG A 34 -21.92 14.41 -21.20
N PHE A 35 -21.75 15.41 -20.34
CA PHE A 35 -22.55 15.59 -19.14
C PHE A 35 -23.36 16.88 -19.24
N LYS A 36 -24.58 16.86 -18.71
CA LYS A 36 -25.38 18.08 -18.47
C LYS A 36 -25.22 18.43 -16.99
N ALA A 37 -24.50 19.51 -16.67
CA ALA A 37 -24.41 20.05 -15.33
C ALA A 37 -25.57 21.03 -15.08
N VAL A 38 -26.17 20.94 -13.90
CA VAL A 38 -27.21 21.84 -13.42
C VAL A 38 -26.73 22.47 -12.12
N ASN A 39 -26.74 23.78 -12.06
CA ASN A 39 -26.44 24.57 -10.86
C ASN A 39 -27.69 25.34 -10.48
N ALA A 40 -28.27 25.02 -9.33
CA ALA A 40 -29.44 25.73 -8.78
C ALA A 40 -29.00 26.63 -7.64
N GLY A 41 -29.35 27.91 -7.71
CA GLY A 41 -29.26 28.87 -6.60
C GLY A 41 -30.64 29.05 -6.00
N ILE A 42 -30.83 28.75 -4.74
CA ILE A 42 -32.09 28.84 -4.01
C ILE A 42 -31.95 29.92 -2.96
N SER A 43 -32.73 31.02 -3.12
CA SER A 43 -32.74 32.16 -2.19
C SER A 43 -33.82 31.97 -1.11
N ASN A 44 -33.48 32.24 0.13
CA ASN A 44 -34.43 32.32 1.22
C ASN A 44 -34.06 33.52 2.11
N GLY A 45 -34.75 34.67 1.92
CA GLY A 45 -34.35 35.94 2.51
C GLY A 45 -32.93 36.33 2.07
N ASP A 46 -32.06 36.58 3.02
CA ASP A 46 -30.65 36.96 2.76
C ASP A 46 -29.71 35.77 2.54
N TYR A 47 -30.22 34.54 2.59
CA TYR A 47 -29.43 33.32 2.45
C TYR A 47 -29.52 32.72 1.03
N LEU A 48 -28.39 32.28 0.51
CA LEU A 48 -28.31 31.61 -0.78
C LEU A 48 -27.79 30.17 -0.61
N PHE A 49 -28.64 29.20 -0.88
CA PHE A 49 -28.28 27.79 -0.94
C PHE A 49 -27.89 27.42 -2.38
N LYS A 50 -26.88 26.58 -2.52
CA LYS A 50 -26.40 26.10 -3.84
C LYS A 50 -26.55 24.60 -3.90
N ALA A 51 -27.18 24.10 -4.94
CA ALA A 51 -27.23 22.70 -5.27
C ALA A 51 -26.65 22.47 -6.67
N THR A 52 -25.81 21.45 -6.80
CA THR A 52 -25.19 21.07 -8.08
C THR A 52 -25.50 19.62 -8.39
N GLY A 53 -25.82 19.35 -9.65
CA GLY A 53 -26.05 18.00 -10.12
C GLY A 53 -25.48 17.82 -11.53
N SER A 54 -25.19 16.58 -11.90
CA SER A 54 -24.74 16.23 -13.24
C SER A 54 -25.44 14.97 -13.74
N LYS A 55 -25.82 14.98 -15.02
CA LYS A 55 -26.41 13.84 -15.70
C LYS A 55 -25.57 13.48 -16.92
N LEU A 56 -25.18 12.22 -17.02
CA LEU A 56 -24.53 11.70 -18.23
C LEU A 56 -25.56 11.64 -19.35
N ILE A 57 -25.25 12.32 -20.47
CA ILE A 57 -26.11 12.37 -21.67
C ILE A 57 -25.61 11.43 -22.76
N PHE A 58 -24.29 11.35 -22.89
CA PHE A 58 -23.64 10.54 -23.88
C PHE A 58 -22.39 9.87 -23.25
N ASP A 59 -22.38 8.55 -23.28
CA ASP A 59 -21.33 7.77 -22.61
C ASP A 59 -19.94 7.96 -23.21
N GLY A 60 -19.86 8.10 -24.54
CA GLY A 60 -18.58 8.24 -25.23
C GLY A 60 -17.60 7.14 -24.84
N PHE A 61 -16.37 7.52 -24.54
CA PHE A 61 -15.31 6.59 -24.13
C PHE A 61 -15.60 5.82 -22.83
N LEU A 62 -16.51 6.29 -21.98
CA LEU A 62 -16.88 5.61 -20.73
C LEU A 62 -17.51 4.23 -20.95
N LYS A 63 -18.01 3.93 -22.16
CA LYS A 63 -18.49 2.58 -22.50
C LYS A 63 -17.37 1.52 -22.45
N VAL A 64 -16.13 1.94 -22.75
CA VAL A 64 -14.99 1.03 -22.86
C VAL A 64 -14.07 1.13 -21.64
N TYR A 65 -13.90 2.34 -21.13
CA TYR A 65 -12.97 2.61 -20.04
C TYR A 65 -13.61 3.48 -18.97
N GLN A 66 -13.88 2.89 -17.83
CA GLN A 66 -14.31 3.59 -16.62
C GLN A 66 -13.12 3.64 -15.66
N GLN A 67 -12.63 4.84 -15.37
CA GLN A 67 -11.56 5.04 -14.41
C GLN A 67 -12.17 5.03 -13.01
N GLY A 68 -12.10 3.88 -12.33
CA GLY A 68 -12.13 3.64 -10.87
C GLY A 68 -12.87 4.61 -9.93
N LYS A 69 -13.85 5.34 -10.40
CA LYS A 69 -14.79 6.05 -9.55
C LYS A 69 -15.99 5.16 -9.29
N ASP A 70 -15.80 4.19 -8.41
CA ASP A 70 -16.91 3.56 -7.70
C ASP A 70 -17.61 4.68 -6.92
N GLY A 71 -18.73 5.18 -7.45
CA GLY A 71 -19.64 6.01 -6.71
C GLY A 71 -19.56 7.53 -6.90
N GLU A 72 -19.32 8.06 -8.11
CA GLU A 72 -20.05 9.29 -8.42
C GLU A 72 -21.53 8.88 -8.52
N GLU A 73 -22.20 8.88 -7.37
CA GLU A 73 -23.65 8.96 -7.35
C GLU A 73 -24.02 10.05 -8.34
N ASN A 74 -24.81 9.70 -9.36
CA ASN A 74 -25.46 10.68 -10.21
C ASN A 74 -26.29 11.55 -9.26
N ASN A 75 -25.73 12.64 -8.77
CA ASN A 75 -26.47 13.66 -8.04
C ASN A 75 -27.41 14.32 -9.05
N LEU A 76 -28.49 13.59 -9.35
CA LEU A 76 -29.54 14.06 -10.22
C LEU A 76 -30.39 15.04 -9.42
N LEU A 77 -30.27 16.32 -9.74
CA LEU A 77 -31.26 17.27 -9.30
C LEU A 77 -32.57 17.02 -10.05
N PRO A 78 -33.73 17.20 -9.41
CA PRO A 78 -35.00 17.19 -10.07
C PRO A 78 -35.07 18.29 -11.17
N HIS A 79 -36.06 18.24 -12.00
CA HIS A 79 -36.29 19.34 -12.96
C HIS A 79 -36.68 20.60 -12.17
N LEU A 80 -35.89 21.65 -12.28
CA LEU A 80 -36.09 22.92 -11.60
C LEU A 80 -36.23 24.02 -12.67
N GLU A 81 -37.20 24.90 -12.46
CA GLU A 81 -37.42 26.08 -13.33
C GLU A 81 -36.98 27.36 -12.61
N LYS A 82 -36.56 28.34 -13.41
CA LYS A 82 -36.17 29.65 -12.87
C LYS A 82 -37.39 30.37 -12.27
N GLY A 83 -37.30 30.69 -10.99
CA GLY A 83 -38.38 31.38 -10.26
C GLY A 83 -39.40 30.42 -9.63
N GLU A 84 -39.17 29.11 -9.71
CA GLU A 84 -39.99 28.12 -9.03
C GLU A 84 -39.93 28.31 -7.53
N GLN A 85 -41.06 28.23 -6.83
CA GLN A 85 -41.15 28.30 -5.39
C GLN A 85 -40.98 26.89 -4.79
N LEU A 86 -39.98 26.72 -3.92
CA LEU A 86 -39.71 25.46 -3.23
C LEU A 86 -40.18 25.53 -1.79
N GLU A 87 -40.78 24.44 -1.31
CA GLU A 87 -41.14 24.28 0.10
C GLU A 87 -39.95 23.87 0.92
N LEU A 88 -39.66 24.60 2.02
CA LEU A 88 -38.60 24.26 2.93
C LEU A 88 -39.06 23.13 3.87
N VAL A 89 -38.51 21.94 3.70
CA VAL A 89 -38.82 20.77 4.53
C VAL A 89 -37.97 20.75 5.80
N LYS A 90 -36.66 20.99 5.67
CA LYS A 90 -35.74 20.92 6.79
C LYS A 90 -34.42 21.63 6.49
N VAL A 91 -33.82 22.26 7.50
CA VAL A 91 -32.47 22.77 7.48
C VAL A 91 -31.66 22.07 8.58
N GLU A 92 -30.54 21.49 8.23
CA GLU A 92 -29.61 20.86 9.17
C GLU A 92 -28.25 21.53 9.06
N GLY A 93 -27.72 21.97 10.21
CA GLY A 93 -26.34 22.47 10.29
C GLY A 93 -25.39 21.32 10.62
N THR A 94 -24.40 21.08 9.77
CA THR A 94 -23.35 20.11 10.04
C THR A 94 -22.00 20.79 10.18
N GLN A 95 -21.28 20.45 11.24
CA GLN A 95 -19.92 20.94 11.43
C GLN A 95 -18.94 19.99 10.71
N ASN A 96 -18.14 20.55 9.81
CA ASN A 96 -17.08 19.84 9.11
C ASN A 96 -15.73 20.52 9.36
N PHE A 97 -14.69 19.73 9.46
CA PHE A 97 -13.32 20.22 9.58
C PHE A 97 -12.54 19.90 8.30
N THR A 98 -11.66 20.81 7.91
CA THR A 98 -10.71 20.55 6.82
C THR A 98 -9.82 19.38 7.20
N GLN A 99 -9.59 18.49 6.24
CA GLN A 99 -8.70 17.35 6.41
C GLN A 99 -7.31 17.71 5.89
N PRO A 100 -6.24 17.16 6.48
CA PRO A 100 -4.89 17.30 5.92
C PRO A 100 -4.81 16.64 4.54
N PRO A 101 -3.79 16.98 3.72
CA PRO A 101 -3.56 16.29 2.46
C PRO A 101 -3.51 14.78 2.65
N ALA A 102 -4.09 14.04 1.72
CA ALA A 102 -4.05 12.58 1.76
C ALA A 102 -2.61 12.07 1.64
N ARG A 103 -2.31 10.96 2.33
CA ARG A 103 -1.01 10.29 2.16
C ARG A 103 -0.84 9.78 0.75
N PHE A 104 0.40 9.68 0.29
CA PHE A 104 0.71 9.10 -1.01
C PHE A 104 0.23 7.66 -1.10
N THR A 105 -0.28 7.32 -2.28
CA THR A 105 -0.40 5.96 -2.78
C THR A 105 0.77 5.69 -3.73
N GLU A 106 1.04 4.45 -4.11
CA GLU A 106 2.06 4.16 -5.12
C GLU A 106 1.83 4.98 -6.41
N ALA A 107 0.59 5.06 -6.87
CA ALA A 107 0.24 5.81 -8.08
C ALA A 107 0.42 7.33 -7.94
N SER A 108 0.01 7.92 -6.79
CA SER A 108 0.19 9.36 -6.58
C SER A 108 1.65 9.72 -6.31
N LEU A 109 2.45 8.82 -5.73
CA LEU A 109 3.89 9.02 -5.60
C LEU A 109 4.57 9.01 -6.97
N VAL A 110 4.25 8.05 -7.83
CA VAL A 110 4.78 8.01 -9.20
C VAL A 110 4.42 9.29 -9.97
N LYS A 111 3.18 9.77 -9.82
CA LYS A 111 2.77 11.03 -10.44
C LYS A 111 3.57 12.22 -9.90
N ASP A 112 3.80 12.31 -8.59
CA ASP A 112 4.58 13.39 -7.98
C ASP A 112 6.06 13.36 -8.42
N LEU A 113 6.62 12.15 -8.60
CA LEU A 113 7.97 11.99 -9.18
C LEU A 113 8.02 12.48 -10.63
N GLU A 114 7.02 12.12 -11.44
CA GLU A 114 6.88 12.59 -12.83
C GLU A 114 6.70 14.11 -12.91
N ASP A 115 5.82 14.68 -12.07
CA ASP A 115 5.55 16.13 -12.03
C ASP A 115 6.79 16.94 -11.59
N LYS A 116 7.76 16.31 -10.94
CA LYS A 116 9.02 16.90 -10.46
C LYS A 116 10.26 16.52 -11.31
N ASP A 117 10.06 15.82 -12.41
CA ASP A 117 11.13 15.31 -13.29
C ASP A 117 12.15 14.38 -12.58
N ILE A 118 11.74 13.71 -11.49
CA ILE A 118 12.57 12.77 -10.73
C ILE A 118 12.36 11.36 -11.25
N GLY A 119 13.41 10.77 -11.82
CA GLY A 119 13.37 9.46 -12.45
C GLY A 119 12.76 9.48 -13.85
N ARG A 120 12.57 8.29 -14.39
CA ARG A 120 12.02 8.05 -15.74
C ARG A 120 11.04 6.88 -15.68
N PRO A 121 10.22 6.62 -16.69
CA PRO A 121 9.25 5.52 -16.70
C PRO A 121 9.84 4.16 -16.29
N SER A 122 11.10 3.90 -16.64
CA SER A 122 11.80 2.66 -16.28
C SER A 122 12.21 2.57 -14.82
N THR A 123 12.32 3.69 -14.10
CA THR A 123 12.82 3.75 -12.71
C THR A 123 11.74 3.98 -11.66
N TYR A 124 10.55 4.48 -12.02
CA TYR A 124 9.48 4.76 -11.03
C TYR A 124 9.09 3.54 -10.20
N ALA A 125 8.83 2.41 -10.84
CA ALA A 125 8.46 1.19 -10.12
C ALA A 125 9.61 0.64 -9.24
N PRO A 126 10.87 0.58 -9.70
CA PRO A 126 12.03 0.28 -8.85
C PRO A 126 12.19 1.21 -7.64
N ILE A 127 11.99 2.53 -7.79
CA ILE A 127 12.05 3.49 -6.67
C ILE A 127 11.04 3.11 -5.59
N VAL A 128 9.76 2.95 -5.96
CA VAL A 128 8.70 2.58 -5.01
C VAL A 128 8.98 1.23 -4.36
N ALA A 129 9.44 0.24 -5.13
CA ALA A 129 9.80 -1.07 -4.60
C ALA A 129 10.94 -0.97 -3.59
N THR A 130 12.00 -0.21 -3.91
CA THR A 130 13.16 -0.01 -3.02
C THR A 130 12.77 0.61 -1.69
N LEU A 131 11.87 1.62 -1.68
CA LEU A 131 11.37 2.22 -0.45
C LEU A 131 10.70 1.20 0.47
N MET A 132 9.91 0.29 -0.10
CA MET A 132 9.22 -0.76 0.65
C MET A 132 10.18 -1.90 1.07
N ASP A 133 11.07 -2.34 0.20
CA ASP A 133 12.02 -3.42 0.46
C ASP A 133 13.02 -3.05 1.56
N ARG A 134 13.47 -1.80 1.55
CA ARG A 134 14.33 -1.23 2.60
C ARG A 134 13.56 -0.85 3.87
N LYS A 135 12.24 -1.02 3.88
CA LYS A 135 11.36 -0.69 5.00
C LYS A 135 11.41 0.77 5.43
N TYR A 136 11.74 1.68 4.53
CA TYR A 136 11.61 3.12 4.80
C TYR A 136 10.15 3.54 4.81
N VAL A 137 9.32 2.80 4.07
CA VAL A 137 7.88 2.99 3.96
C VAL A 137 7.17 1.64 4.11
N THR A 138 6.01 1.65 4.74
CA THR A 138 5.08 0.51 4.81
C THR A 138 3.78 0.87 4.11
N LYS A 139 3.01 -0.13 3.70
CA LYS A 139 1.73 0.06 3.02
C LYS A 139 0.58 -0.28 3.96
N ASP A 140 -0.26 0.70 4.27
CA ASP A 140 -1.54 0.49 4.92
C ASP A 140 -2.66 0.66 3.88
N LYS A 141 -3.35 -0.46 3.56
CA LYS A 141 -4.33 -0.55 2.47
C LYS A 141 -3.74 -0.07 1.13
N LYS A 142 -4.00 1.18 0.73
CA LYS A 142 -3.47 1.81 -0.49
C LYS A 142 -2.46 2.92 -0.18
N SER A 143 -2.38 3.38 1.07
CA SER A 143 -1.55 4.51 1.49
C SER A 143 -0.15 4.07 1.90
N LEU A 144 0.83 4.87 1.55
CA LEU A 144 2.22 4.71 1.96
C LEU A 144 2.43 5.44 3.30
N MET A 145 3.00 4.73 4.26
CA MET A 145 3.27 5.23 5.61
C MET A 145 4.77 5.20 5.87
N PRO A 146 5.43 6.34 6.16
CA PRO A 146 6.81 6.34 6.59
C PRO A 146 6.99 5.52 7.87
N THR A 147 8.12 4.85 7.99
CA THR A 147 8.52 4.14 9.20
C THR A 147 9.45 5.00 10.04
N GLU A 148 9.68 4.61 11.29
CA GLU A 148 10.69 5.23 12.15
C GLU A 148 12.09 5.21 11.49
N LEU A 149 12.46 4.07 10.91
CA LEU A 149 13.70 3.95 10.13
C LEU A 149 13.72 4.94 8.95
N GLY A 150 12.59 5.14 8.27
CA GLY A 150 12.47 6.11 7.18
C GLY A 150 12.74 7.53 7.64
N PHE A 151 12.19 7.93 8.79
CA PHE A 151 12.46 9.26 9.37
C PHE A 151 13.92 9.42 9.75
N ILE A 152 14.51 8.46 10.47
CA ILE A 152 15.92 8.52 10.87
C ILE A 152 16.84 8.67 9.67
N VAL A 153 16.58 7.88 8.60
CA VAL A 153 17.40 7.95 7.38
C VAL A 153 17.27 9.30 6.68
N ILE A 154 16.05 9.84 6.55
CA ILE A 154 15.87 11.14 5.88
C ILE A 154 16.45 12.29 6.70
N ASP A 155 16.31 12.27 8.02
CA ASP A 155 16.87 13.29 8.91
C ASP A 155 18.41 13.30 8.80
N MET A 156 19.03 12.12 8.82
CA MET A 156 20.47 11.97 8.62
C MET A 156 20.92 12.47 7.23
N MET A 157 20.16 12.11 6.18
CA MET A 157 20.48 12.56 4.83
C MET A 157 20.33 14.07 4.68
N GLN A 158 19.31 14.69 5.27
CA GLN A 158 19.11 16.13 5.26
C GLN A 158 20.18 16.89 6.05
N GLN A 159 20.76 16.25 7.07
CA GLN A 159 21.83 16.84 7.86
C GLN A 159 23.16 16.87 7.12
N TYR A 160 23.56 15.76 6.49
CA TYR A 160 24.91 15.55 5.95
C TYR A 160 24.98 15.63 4.42
N PHE A 161 23.84 15.41 3.72
CA PHE A 161 23.76 15.31 2.26
C PHE A 161 22.61 16.17 1.73
N LYS A 162 22.53 17.40 2.16
CA LYS A 162 21.38 18.28 1.91
C LYS A 162 21.12 18.51 0.42
N GLU A 163 22.18 18.68 -0.37
CA GLU A 163 22.05 18.90 -1.80
C GLU A 163 21.50 17.65 -2.52
N ILE A 164 21.99 16.46 -2.13
CA ILE A 164 21.60 15.19 -2.77
C ILE A 164 20.12 14.83 -2.53
N VAL A 165 19.56 15.19 -1.37
CA VAL A 165 18.15 14.96 -1.06
C VAL A 165 17.22 16.05 -1.58
N ASP A 166 17.74 17.11 -2.15
CA ASP A 166 16.95 18.13 -2.81
C ASP A 166 16.33 17.60 -4.11
N THR A 167 15.05 17.86 -4.30
CA THR A 167 14.33 17.38 -5.49
C THR A 167 14.84 18.01 -6.76
N GLY A 168 15.27 19.27 -6.70
CA GLY A 168 15.85 20.00 -7.84
C GLY A 168 17.17 19.40 -8.29
N PHE A 169 18.03 18.96 -7.36
CA PHE A 169 19.27 18.28 -7.69
C PHE A 169 19.04 16.98 -8.48
N THR A 170 18.08 16.15 -8.03
CA THR A 170 17.80 14.89 -8.74
C THR A 170 17.23 15.14 -10.13
N ALA A 171 16.34 16.12 -10.29
CA ALA A 171 15.81 16.52 -11.60
C ALA A 171 16.91 17.03 -12.52
N GLN A 172 17.83 17.87 -12.01
CA GLN A 172 18.96 18.36 -12.79
C GLN A 172 19.93 17.26 -13.21
N MET A 173 20.15 16.27 -12.35
CA MET A 173 20.99 15.11 -12.69
C MET A 173 20.37 14.27 -13.81
N GLU A 174 19.04 14.05 -13.78
CA GLU A 174 18.32 13.38 -14.86
C GLU A 174 18.43 14.17 -16.18
N GLU A 175 18.31 15.49 -16.15
CA GLU A 175 18.51 16.35 -17.33
C GLU A 175 19.95 16.27 -17.86
N ASN A 176 20.94 16.27 -16.96
CA ASN A 176 22.34 16.10 -17.35
C ASN A 176 22.59 14.74 -18.05
N LEU A 177 21.92 13.67 -17.60
CA LEU A 177 21.98 12.36 -18.25
C LEU A 177 21.34 12.37 -19.64
N ASP A 178 20.21 13.04 -19.81
CA ASP A 178 19.57 13.23 -21.11
C ASP A 178 20.46 14.07 -22.06
N ASP A 179 21.16 15.07 -21.53
CA ASP A 179 22.11 15.89 -22.29
C ASP A 179 23.34 15.10 -22.75
N ILE A 180 23.83 14.15 -21.99
CA ILE A 180 24.89 13.23 -22.43
C ILE A 180 24.42 12.46 -23.67
N GLU A 181 23.18 11.97 -23.68
CA GLU A 181 22.61 11.21 -24.80
C GLU A 181 22.33 12.11 -26.01
N ALA A 182 21.64 13.24 -25.81
CA ALA A 182 21.11 14.06 -26.89
C ALA A 182 22.13 15.06 -27.44
N LYS A 183 22.98 15.64 -26.59
CA LYS A 183 23.92 16.73 -26.95
C LYS A 183 25.39 16.31 -26.97
N GLY A 184 25.69 15.05 -26.60
CA GLY A 184 27.07 14.54 -26.59
C GLY A 184 27.94 15.15 -25.48
N VAL A 185 27.36 15.63 -24.40
CA VAL A 185 28.08 16.11 -23.22
C VAL A 185 28.96 14.99 -22.66
N ARG A 186 30.18 15.33 -22.25
CA ARG A 186 31.11 14.34 -21.70
C ARG A 186 30.61 13.84 -20.35
N TRP A 187 30.22 12.59 -20.25
CA TRP A 187 29.73 12.00 -18.99
C TRP A 187 30.72 12.12 -17.83
N LYS A 188 32.06 12.13 -18.14
CA LYS A 188 33.09 12.29 -17.11
C LYS A 188 33.03 13.64 -16.41
N SER A 189 32.76 14.74 -17.15
CA SER A 189 32.64 16.06 -16.52
C SER A 189 31.43 16.12 -15.57
N VAL A 190 30.30 15.50 -15.93
CA VAL A 190 29.12 15.43 -15.05
C VAL A 190 29.45 14.69 -13.75
N ILE A 191 30.21 13.59 -13.84
CA ILE A 191 30.61 12.82 -12.65
C ILE A 191 31.65 13.58 -11.81
N GLU A 192 32.60 14.25 -12.44
CA GLU A 192 33.63 15.05 -11.75
C GLU A 192 33.00 16.20 -10.97
N ASP A 193 32.06 16.92 -11.58
CA ASP A 193 31.33 18.03 -10.94
C ASP A 193 30.53 17.55 -9.72
N PHE A 194 29.84 16.40 -9.84
CA PHE A 194 29.11 15.81 -8.75
C PHE A 194 30.00 15.28 -7.61
N TYR A 195 31.05 14.53 -8.00
CA TYR A 195 31.83 13.76 -7.03
C TYR A 195 32.67 14.64 -6.11
N GLY A 196 33.10 15.82 -6.58
CA GLY A 196 33.88 16.76 -5.77
C GLY A 196 33.15 17.16 -4.48
N GLY A 197 31.95 17.74 -4.60
CA GLY A 197 31.11 18.12 -3.46
C GLY A 197 30.67 16.94 -2.62
N PHE A 198 30.23 15.87 -3.28
CA PHE A 198 29.80 14.65 -2.57
C PHE A 198 30.91 14.06 -1.69
N LYS A 199 32.16 14.06 -2.16
CA LYS A 199 33.25 13.51 -1.38
C LYS A 199 33.53 14.30 -0.11
N GLU A 200 33.45 15.63 -0.19
CA GLU A 200 33.63 16.50 0.97
C GLU A 200 32.53 16.26 2.03
N GLU A 201 31.26 16.17 1.59
CA GLU A 201 30.13 15.83 2.47
C GLU A 201 30.29 14.44 3.09
N LEU A 202 30.74 13.45 2.30
CA LEU A 202 30.98 12.09 2.79
C LEU A 202 32.08 12.03 3.85
N ASP A 203 33.20 12.73 3.62
CA ASP A 203 34.33 12.78 4.57
C ASP A 203 33.92 13.43 5.91
N VAL A 204 32.97 14.35 5.91
CA VAL A 204 32.37 14.94 7.12
C VAL A 204 31.43 13.93 7.77
N ALA A 205 30.53 13.34 7.00
CA ALA A 205 29.53 12.39 7.46
C ALA A 205 30.16 11.16 8.13
N GLU A 206 31.25 10.60 7.56
CA GLU A 206 31.97 9.46 8.14
C GLU A 206 32.58 9.75 9.52
N LYS A 207 32.92 11.01 9.81
CA LYS A 207 33.50 11.41 11.09
C LYS A 207 32.45 11.75 12.15
N GLU A 208 31.31 12.28 11.73
CA GLU A 208 30.31 12.87 12.61
C GLU A 208 29.10 11.97 12.86
N ILE A 209 28.76 11.07 11.91
CA ILE A 209 27.61 10.18 12.07
C ILE A 209 27.85 9.21 13.22
N GLN A 210 27.05 9.36 14.27
CA GLN A 210 27.00 8.40 15.35
C GLN A 210 26.06 7.26 15.00
N LYS A 211 26.40 6.06 15.47
CA LYS A 211 25.51 4.91 15.33
C LYS A 211 24.19 5.19 16.05
N VAL A 212 23.12 5.24 15.29
CA VAL A 212 21.77 5.36 15.85
C VAL A 212 21.41 4.03 16.50
N GLU A 213 21.24 4.02 17.82
CA GLU A 213 20.70 2.88 18.54
C GLU A 213 19.17 3.05 18.61
N PHE A 214 18.45 2.13 17.97
CA PHE A 214 17.00 2.09 18.10
C PHE A 214 16.66 1.67 19.54
N GLU A 215 15.68 2.33 20.15
CA GLU A 215 15.12 1.84 21.40
C GLU A 215 14.60 0.42 21.17
N GLU A 216 15.21 -0.54 21.87
CA GLU A 216 14.83 -1.94 21.73
C GLU A 216 13.45 -2.13 22.37
N GLU A 217 12.46 -2.42 21.53
CA GLU A 217 11.11 -2.74 21.99
C GLU A 217 11.17 -4.08 22.77
N LEU A 218 11.07 -3.99 24.10
CA LEU A 218 11.16 -5.15 24.96
C LEU A 218 9.87 -5.99 24.89
N THR A 219 10.03 -7.31 24.79
CA THR A 219 8.88 -8.24 24.76
C THR A 219 8.22 -8.45 26.12
N GLY A 220 8.81 -7.96 27.21
CA GLY A 220 8.41 -8.27 28.58
C GLY A 220 8.86 -9.66 29.05
N GLU A 221 9.45 -10.49 28.19
CA GLU A 221 9.98 -11.81 28.54
C GLU A 221 11.47 -11.74 28.90
N THR A 222 11.91 -12.66 29.76
CA THR A 222 13.33 -12.85 30.10
C THR A 222 13.92 -14.02 29.33
N CYS A 223 15.19 -13.90 29.01
CA CYS A 223 15.94 -14.94 28.32
C CYS A 223 16.18 -16.16 29.26
N GLU A 224 15.75 -17.34 28.87
CA GLU A 224 15.89 -18.58 29.62
C GLU A 224 17.36 -19.02 29.82
N LYS A 225 18.29 -18.49 28.99
CA LYS A 225 19.71 -18.85 29.05
C LYS A 225 20.53 -17.92 29.94
N CYS A 226 20.23 -16.64 30.01
CA CYS A 226 21.05 -15.66 30.72
C CYS A 226 20.28 -14.68 31.61
N GLY A 227 18.93 -14.76 31.66
CA GLY A 227 18.10 -13.92 32.50
C GLY A 227 17.93 -12.47 32.03
N ARG A 228 18.62 -12.01 30.96
CA ARG A 228 18.47 -10.64 30.40
C ARG A 228 17.14 -10.49 29.70
N PRO A 229 16.60 -9.25 29.57
CA PRO A 229 15.37 -9.01 28.79
C PRO A 229 15.49 -9.48 27.34
N MET A 230 14.35 -9.78 26.72
CA MET A 230 14.30 -10.07 25.29
C MET A 230 13.68 -8.89 24.54
N ALA A 231 14.30 -8.50 23.41
CA ALA A 231 13.87 -7.41 22.56
C ALA A 231 13.34 -7.93 21.21
N ILE A 232 12.39 -7.19 20.63
CA ILE A 232 11.87 -7.48 19.29
C ILE A 232 12.90 -7.06 18.25
N LYS A 233 13.39 -8.00 17.48
CA LYS A 233 14.26 -7.76 16.33
C LYS A 233 13.55 -8.17 15.03
N HIS A 234 13.82 -7.45 13.97
CA HIS A 234 13.28 -7.75 12.65
C HIS A 234 14.33 -8.45 11.79
N GLY A 235 14.05 -9.68 11.36
CA GLY A 235 14.90 -10.47 10.49
C GLY A 235 14.26 -10.74 9.13
N ARG A 236 15.01 -11.42 8.24
CA ARG A 236 14.54 -11.80 6.89
C ARG A 236 13.20 -12.56 6.87
N PHE A 237 12.88 -13.26 7.96
CA PHE A 237 11.68 -14.11 8.07
C PHE A 237 10.57 -13.47 8.94
N GLY A 238 10.74 -12.23 9.38
CA GLY A 238 9.79 -11.49 10.21
C GLY A 238 10.38 -11.10 11.57
N ALA A 239 9.50 -10.62 12.47
CA ALA A 239 9.87 -10.24 13.81
C ALA A 239 10.19 -11.48 14.66
N PHE A 240 11.21 -11.40 15.49
CA PHE A 240 11.59 -12.42 16.46
C PHE A 240 12.09 -11.77 17.76
N ALA A 241 11.92 -12.43 18.87
CA ALA A 241 12.48 -12.00 20.14
C ALA A 241 13.95 -12.46 20.23
N ALA A 242 14.86 -11.52 20.45
CA ALA A 242 16.29 -11.78 20.64
C ALA A 242 16.72 -11.34 22.03
N CYS A 243 17.66 -12.04 22.61
CA CYS A 243 18.25 -11.64 23.88
C CYS A 243 19.07 -10.35 23.71
N THR A 244 18.86 -9.36 24.59
CA THR A 244 19.64 -8.12 24.63
C THR A 244 21.12 -8.34 24.97
N GLY A 245 21.49 -9.54 25.43
CA GLY A 245 22.86 -9.92 25.70
C GLY A 245 23.68 -10.37 24.48
N TYR A 246 23.21 -10.12 23.27
CA TYR A 246 24.01 -10.38 22.06
C TYR A 246 25.25 -9.46 22.04
N PRO A 247 26.44 -9.94 21.63
CA PRO A 247 26.76 -11.26 21.03
C PRO A 247 27.03 -12.40 22.02
N GLU A 248 27.11 -12.15 23.32
CA GLU A 248 27.40 -13.17 24.33
C GLU A 248 26.31 -14.24 24.42
N CYS A 249 25.04 -13.80 24.37
CA CYS A 249 23.88 -14.69 24.35
C CYS A 249 23.15 -14.59 23.03
N LYS A 250 23.20 -15.65 22.24
CA LYS A 250 22.57 -15.73 20.92
C LYS A 250 21.15 -16.34 20.96
N ASN A 251 20.48 -16.30 22.11
CA ASN A 251 19.15 -16.88 22.24
C ASN A 251 18.11 -16.06 21.49
N THR A 252 17.31 -16.73 20.67
CA THR A 252 16.22 -16.11 19.93
C THR A 252 14.96 -16.97 20.02
N LYS A 253 13.79 -16.33 20.08
CA LYS A 253 12.48 -16.98 20.03
C LYS A 253 11.64 -16.38 18.90
N PRO A 254 10.91 -17.17 18.12
CA PRO A 254 9.97 -16.62 17.15
C PRO A 254 8.83 -15.92 17.89
N ILE A 255 8.49 -14.70 17.48
CA ILE A 255 7.27 -14.04 17.96
C ILE A 255 6.09 -14.65 17.21
N VAL A 256 5.27 -15.39 17.95
CA VAL A 256 4.18 -16.18 17.38
C VAL A 256 2.87 -15.54 17.79
N GLN A 257 2.14 -14.97 16.81
CA GLN A 257 0.79 -14.46 17.06
C GLN A 257 -0.22 -15.62 17.08
N SER A 258 -0.86 -15.82 18.22
CA SER A 258 -1.98 -16.76 18.34
C SER A 258 -3.23 -16.19 17.62
N VAL A 259 -4.06 -17.08 17.08
CA VAL A 259 -5.35 -16.72 16.48
C VAL A 259 -6.54 -17.06 17.39
N ASP A 260 -6.27 -17.25 18.69
CA ASP A 260 -7.26 -17.59 19.73
C ASP A 260 -8.10 -18.86 19.41
N VAL A 261 -7.50 -19.78 18.67
CA VAL A 261 -8.09 -21.07 18.32
C VAL A 261 -7.19 -22.19 18.79
N LYS A 262 -7.74 -23.15 19.50
CA LYS A 262 -7.01 -24.34 19.97
C LYS A 262 -6.93 -25.41 18.88
N CYS A 263 -5.78 -26.07 18.82
CA CYS A 263 -5.57 -27.18 17.91
C CYS A 263 -6.48 -28.37 18.28
N PRO A 264 -7.29 -28.90 17.35
CA PRO A 264 -8.18 -30.01 17.65
C PRO A 264 -7.45 -31.34 17.94
N GLN A 265 -6.16 -31.45 17.54
CA GLN A 265 -5.37 -32.66 17.76
C GLN A 265 -4.63 -32.67 19.10
N CYS A 266 -4.03 -31.55 19.51
CA CYS A 266 -3.16 -31.52 20.71
C CYS A 266 -3.52 -30.45 21.74
N GLY A 267 -4.56 -29.64 21.50
CA GLY A 267 -5.03 -28.60 22.42
C GLY A 267 -4.17 -27.34 22.52
N LYS A 268 -2.96 -27.32 21.90
CA LYS A 268 -2.08 -26.14 21.88
C LYS A 268 -2.66 -25.06 20.94
N ASP A 269 -2.12 -23.83 21.03
CA ASP A 269 -2.60 -22.72 20.22
C ASP A 269 -2.29 -22.89 18.74
N ILE A 270 -3.20 -22.41 17.87
CA ILE A 270 -2.92 -22.21 16.46
C ILE A 270 -2.30 -20.82 16.30
N VAL A 271 -1.24 -20.74 15.53
CA VAL A 271 -0.39 -19.58 15.39
C VAL A 271 -0.15 -19.22 13.93
N ILE A 272 0.06 -17.94 13.66
CA ILE A 272 0.38 -17.46 12.31
C ILE A 272 1.83 -17.82 11.97
N ARG A 273 2.03 -18.47 10.84
CA ARG A 273 3.35 -18.81 10.29
C ARG A 273 3.49 -18.35 8.84
N ARG A 274 4.71 -18.24 8.36
CA ARG A 274 5.02 -17.96 6.96
C ARG A 274 5.76 -19.12 6.32
N SER A 275 5.34 -19.50 5.14
CA SER A 275 6.01 -20.52 4.33
C SER A 275 7.33 -19.96 3.75
N LYS A 276 8.22 -20.84 3.24
CA LYS A 276 9.47 -20.43 2.54
C LYS A 276 9.24 -19.44 1.37
N ARG A 277 8.03 -19.44 0.79
CA ARG A 277 7.62 -18.54 -0.30
C ARG A 277 6.90 -17.28 0.20
N GLY A 278 6.96 -16.97 1.52
CA GLY A 278 6.34 -15.78 2.12
C GLY A 278 4.82 -15.85 2.36
N ARG A 279 4.12 -16.93 1.92
CA ARG A 279 2.66 -17.07 2.14
C ARG A 279 2.36 -17.35 3.60
N VAL A 280 1.37 -16.63 4.14
CA VAL A 280 0.84 -16.84 5.49
C VAL A 280 0.03 -18.14 5.52
N PHE A 281 0.25 -18.95 6.57
CA PHE A 281 -0.56 -20.10 6.92
C PHE A 281 -0.69 -20.20 8.45
N TYR A 282 -1.60 -21.00 8.92
CA TYR A 282 -1.93 -21.16 10.35
C TYR A 282 -1.52 -22.56 10.77
N GLY A 283 -0.56 -22.66 11.68
CA GLY A 283 -0.03 -23.95 12.14
C GLY A 283 -0.12 -24.13 13.65
N CYS A 284 -0.12 -25.35 14.10
CA CYS A 284 -0.06 -25.63 15.53
C CYS A 284 1.26 -25.15 16.16
N SER A 285 1.20 -24.54 17.35
CA SER A 285 2.38 -24.18 18.13
C SER A 285 3.18 -25.40 18.61
N GLY A 286 2.57 -26.58 18.62
CA GLY A 286 3.21 -27.83 18.98
C GLY A 286 4.05 -28.51 17.91
N TYR A 287 4.29 -27.83 16.76
CA TYR A 287 5.20 -28.35 15.74
C TYR A 287 6.64 -28.46 16.29
N PRO A 288 7.40 -29.56 16.02
CA PRO A 288 7.14 -30.62 15.05
C PRO A 288 6.23 -31.78 15.54
N ASP A 289 5.92 -31.90 16.82
CA ASP A 289 5.14 -33.01 17.37
C ASP A 289 3.70 -33.04 16.84
N CYS A 290 3.15 -31.87 16.53
CA CYS A 290 1.82 -31.72 15.91
C CYS A 290 1.96 -30.95 14.58
N THR A 291 1.60 -31.60 13.48
CA THR A 291 1.74 -31.04 12.11
C THR A 291 0.47 -30.37 11.58
N GLN A 292 -0.55 -30.20 12.43
CA GLN A 292 -1.82 -29.59 12.02
C GLN A 292 -1.63 -28.18 11.48
N SER A 293 -2.15 -27.90 10.28
CA SER A 293 -2.04 -26.60 9.62
C SER A 293 -3.23 -26.27 8.74
N TYR A 294 -3.46 -24.96 8.52
CA TYR A 294 -4.54 -24.42 7.72
C TYR A 294 -4.04 -23.29 6.81
N TRP A 295 -4.51 -23.24 5.58
CA TRP A 295 -4.17 -22.15 4.65
C TRP A 295 -5.03 -20.89 4.84
N ASN A 296 -6.24 -21.07 5.40
CA ASN A 296 -7.14 -19.97 5.73
C ASN A 296 -7.24 -19.86 7.24
N LYS A 297 -7.57 -18.67 7.76
CA LYS A 297 -7.64 -18.41 9.18
C LYS A 297 -8.71 -19.29 9.83
N PRO A 298 -8.34 -20.18 10.76
CA PRO A 298 -9.32 -20.97 11.49
C PRO A 298 -10.08 -20.09 12.48
N VAL A 299 -11.34 -20.44 12.70
CA VAL A 299 -12.23 -19.79 13.68
C VAL A 299 -12.64 -20.81 14.75
N ASN A 300 -12.95 -20.32 15.94
CA ASN A 300 -13.38 -21.19 17.05
C ASN A 300 -14.84 -21.68 16.89
N LYS A 301 -15.15 -22.19 15.69
CA LYS A 301 -16.43 -22.80 15.34
C LYS A 301 -16.18 -24.18 14.75
N LYS A 302 -16.98 -25.16 15.17
CA LYS A 302 -16.92 -26.51 14.61
C LYS A 302 -17.94 -26.68 13.49
N CYS A 303 -17.57 -27.43 12.48
CA CYS A 303 -18.46 -27.79 11.38
C CYS A 303 -19.59 -28.68 11.89
N PRO A 304 -20.87 -28.35 11.64
CA PRO A 304 -22.00 -29.16 12.10
C PRO A 304 -22.10 -30.52 11.40
N LYS A 305 -21.47 -30.68 10.21
CA LYS A 305 -21.48 -31.95 9.48
C LYS A 305 -20.40 -32.93 9.94
N CYS A 306 -19.17 -32.46 10.20
CA CYS A 306 -18.05 -33.36 10.46
C CYS A 306 -17.22 -33.02 11.73
N GLY A 307 -17.56 -31.98 12.47
CA GLY A 307 -16.89 -31.59 13.71
C GLY A 307 -15.53 -30.89 13.54
N SER A 308 -14.99 -30.78 12.31
CA SER A 308 -13.73 -30.09 12.03
C SER A 308 -13.87 -28.57 12.23
N LEU A 309 -12.76 -27.86 12.44
CA LEU A 309 -12.79 -26.39 12.55
C LEU A 309 -13.27 -25.76 11.25
N LEU A 310 -14.00 -24.64 11.37
CA LEU A 310 -14.29 -23.78 10.23
C LEU A 310 -13.13 -22.84 9.97
N VAL A 311 -12.97 -22.43 8.70
CA VAL A 311 -11.98 -21.45 8.26
C VAL A 311 -12.63 -20.29 7.53
N GLU A 312 -12.09 -19.09 7.68
CA GLU A 312 -12.56 -17.89 6.95
C GLU A 312 -12.30 -18.02 5.45
N LYS A 313 -13.30 -17.74 4.62
CA LYS A 313 -13.14 -17.60 3.17
C LYS A 313 -13.38 -16.15 2.75
N LYS A 314 -12.54 -15.66 1.83
CA LYS A 314 -12.65 -14.31 1.25
C LYS A 314 -13.59 -14.29 0.04
N THR A 315 -14.72 -14.99 0.10
CA THR A 315 -15.71 -14.97 -0.99
C THR A 315 -16.95 -14.19 -0.56
N LYS A 316 -17.63 -13.52 -1.52
CA LYS A 316 -18.83 -12.71 -1.23
C LYS A 316 -20.03 -13.55 -0.79
N GLU A 317 -20.06 -14.82 -1.15
CA GLU A 317 -21.22 -15.72 -0.94
C GLU A 317 -21.16 -16.49 0.38
N HIS A 318 -19.97 -16.86 0.84
CA HIS A 318 -19.79 -17.65 2.06
C HIS A 318 -18.63 -17.10 2.90
N LYS A 319 -18.90 -16.81 4.17
CA LYS A 319 -17.93 -16.27 5.11
C LYS A 319 -17.04 -17.36 5.72
N TYR A 320 -17.58 -18.55 5.93
CA TYR A 320 -16.88 -19.68 6.53
C TYR A 320 -17.02 -20.94 5.67
N ALA A 321 -16.03 -21.82 5.75
CA ALA A 321 -16.08 -23.15 5.14
C ALA A 321 -15.42 -24.18 6.05
N CYS A 322 -15.77 -25.44 5.88
CA CYS A 322 -15.12 -26.53 6.61
C CYS A 322 -13.62 -26.63 6.24
N SER A 323 -12.77 -26.87 7.23
CA SER A 323 -11.33 -27.09 7.01
C SER A 323 -11.02 -28.49 6.45
N ASN A 324 -11.95 -29.42 6.57
CA ASN A 324 -11.82 -30.78 5.98
C ASN A 324 -12.15 -30.69 4.48
N SER A 325 -11.20 -31.10 3.63
CA SER A 325 -11.34 -31.09 2.16
C SER A 325 -12.45 -32.01 1.65
N GLU A 326 -12.81 -33.03 2.42
CA GLU A 326 -13.87 -34.01 2.08
C GLU A 326 -15.27 -33.54 2.50
N CYS A 327 -15.38 -32.41 3.20
CA CYS A 327 -16.64 -31.86 3.67
C CYS A 327 -17.01 -30.60 2.90
N ASP A 328 -18.19 -30.59 2.32
CA ASP A 328 -18.72 -29.51 1.46
C ASP A 328 -19.39 -28.36 2.23
N TYR A 329 -19.40 -28.40 3.57
CA TYR A 329 -20.10 -27.40 4.39
C TYR A 329 -19.49 -26.00 4.20
N LYS A 330 -20.38 -25.03 3.91
CA LYS A 330 -20.09 -23.59 3.80
C LYS A 330 -21.22 -22.81 4.48
N GLU A 331 -20.85 -21.71 5.16
CA GLU A 331 -21.76 -20.80 5.88
C GLU A 331 -21.54 -19.35 5.43
#